data_f2725f249f2b404cd6a1086187501046
#
_entry.id   f2725f249f2b404cd6a1086187501046
#
_cell.length_a   1.000
_cell.length_b   1.000
_cell.length_c   1.000
_cell.angle_alpha   90.00
_cell.angle_beta   90.00
_cell.angle_gamma   90.00
#
_symmetry.space_group_name_H-M   'P 1'
#
loop_
_entity.id
_entity.type
_entity.pdbx_description
1 polymer ?
#
loop_
_entity_poly.entity_id
_entity_poly.type
_entity_poly.pdbx_seq_one_letter_code
_entity_poly.pdbx_strand_id
1 'polypeptide(L)'
;MLFRSVEICTLYAQKGMQNIFMVVFFTTLSFACIDPYFFIGYLISMALFGLYQAIFMANAGGAWDNAKKIVETELKQKGTPLHDATVVGDTVGDPFKDTSSVALNPIIKFTTLFGLLAVELAVSLSEKQGNAVSTGLAVLFLIISLFFVHRSFYGMRIVATKI
;
A
#
# COMPACT_ATOMS: atom_id res chain seq x y z
N MET A 1 -17.26 -24.04 7.82
CA MET A 1 -17.24 -23.03 6.74
C MET A 1 -16.43 -21.79 7.12
N LEU A 2 -16.54 -21.26 8.32
CA LEU A 2 -15.84 -20.04 8.78
C LEU A 2 -14.30 -20.15 8.71
N PHE A 3 -13.71 -21.27 9.14
CA PHE A 3 -12.25 -21.46 9.12
C PHE A 3 -11.64 -21.42 7.72
N ARG A 4 -12.35 -21.91 6.71
CA ARG A 4 -11.86 -21.93 5.33
C ARG A 4 -11.85 -20.53 4.69
N SER A 5 -12.79 -19.66 5.04
CA SER A 5 -12.80 -18.26 4.57
C SER A 5 -11.69 -17.45 5.21
N VAL A 6 -11.40 -17.65 6.50
CA VAL A 6 -10.28 -16.98 7.18
C VAL A 6 -8.93 -17.42 6.57
N GLU A 7 -8.76 -18.71 6.32
CA GLU A 7 -7.54 -19.24 5.67
C GLU A 7 -7.33 -18.65 4.27
N ILE A 8 -8.38 -18.59 3.46
CA ILE A 8 -8.32 -17.98 2.11
C ILE A 8 -7.96 -16.50 2.20
N CYS A 9 -8.61 -15.73 3.07
CA CYS A 9 -8.31 -14.31 3.26
C CYS A 9 -6.86 -14.08 3.72
N THR A 10 -6.36 -14.92 4.63
CA THR A 10 -4.98 -14.84 5.11
C THR A 10 -3.97 -15.11 3.98
N LEU A 11 -4.21 -16.13 3.16
CA LEU A 11 -3.35 -16.46 2.02
C LEU A 11 -3.32 -15.32 0.99
N TYR A 12 -4.48 -14.72 0.69
CA TYR A 12 -4.54 -13.57 -0.23
C TYR A 12 -3.83 -12.34 0.34
N ALA A 13 -4.02 -12.05 1.62
CA ALA A 13 -3.33 -10.95 2.30
C ALA A 13 -1.81 -11.14 2.29
N GLN A 14 -1.31 -12.34 2.57
CA GLN A 14 0.12 -12.66 2.52
C GLN A 14 0.71 -12.49 1.11
N LYS A 15 0.02 -13.01 0.09
CA LYS A 15 0.46 -12.85 -1.30
C LYS A 15 0.45 -11.38 -1.75
N GLY A 16 -0.57 -10.62 -1.34
CA GLY A 16 -0.65 -9.18 -1.61
C GLY A 16 0.50 -8.42 -0.97
N MET A 17 0.79 -8.70 0.29
CA MET A 17 1.89 -8.08 1.03
C MET A 17 3.25 -8.37 0.40
N GLN A 18 3.52 -9.61 -0.03
CA GLN A 18 4.75 -9.95 -0.73
C GLN A 18 4.92 -9.17 -2.03
N ASN A 19 3.87 -9.07 -2.85
CA ASN A 19 3.93 -8.32 -4.10
C ASN A 19 4.17 -6.82 -3.85
N ILE A 20 3.47 -6.20 -2.91
CA ILE A 20 3.65 -4.79 -2.55
C ILE A 20 5.06 -4.55 -2.03
N PHE A 21 5.55 -5.42 -1.16
CA PHE A 21 6.91 -5.33 -0.64
C PHE A 21 7.95 -5.36 -1.77
N MET A 22 7.84 -6.30 -2.71
CA MET A 22 8.75 -6.40 -3.86
C MET A 22 8.67 -5.17 -4.77
N VAL A 23 7.46 -4.65 -5.03
CA VAL A 23 7.30 -3.41 -5.81
C VAL A 23 8.02 -2.26 -5.14
N VAL A 24 7.75 -2.01 -3.86
CA VAL A 24 8.34 -0.88 -3.11
C VAL A 24 9.86 -1.03 -3.02
N PHE A 25 10.34 -2.24 -2.73
CA PHE A 25 11.77 -2.53 -2.62
C PHE A 25 12.52 -2.24 -3.92
N PHE A 26 12.08 -2.80 -5.04
CA PHE A 26 12.76 -2.59 -6.32
C PHE A 26 12.56 -1.20 -6.90
N THR A 27 11.43 -0.54 -6.67
CA THR A 27 11.23 0.86 -7.05
C THR A 27 12.19 1.77 -6.28
N THR A 28 12.34 1.55 -4.97
CA THR A 28 13.26 2.32 -4.12
C THR A 28 14.71 2.14 -4.57
N LEU A 29 15.14 0.91 -4.86
CA LEU A 29 16.49 0.64 -5.39
C LEU A 29 16.70 1.29 -6.76
N SER A 30 15.72 1.19 -7.66
CA SER A 30 15.79 1.80 -8.98
C SER A 30 15.99 3.31 -8.88
N PHE A 31 15.17 3.99 -8.11
CA PHE A 31 15.23 5.45 -7.97
C PHE A 31 16.49 5.92 -7.26
N ALA A 32 16.97 5.15 -6.27
CA ALA A 32 18.26 5.42 -5.63
C ALA A 32 19.44 5.36 -6.61
N CYS A 33 19.39 4.44 -7.59
CA CYS A 33 20.43 4.27 -8.60
C CYS A 33 20.37 5.30 -9.74
N ILE A 34 19.28 6.07 -9.89
CA ILE A 34 19.17 7.10 -10.94
C ILE A 34 20.00 8.32 -10.54
N ASP A 35 19.65 8.98 -9.47
CA ASP A 35 20.29 10.21 -8.99
C ASP A 35 19.91 10.49 -7.53
N PRO A 36 20.84 10.92 -6.66
CA PRO A 36 20.56 11.22 -5.26
C PRO A 36 19.53 12.34 -5.05
N TYR A 37 19.55 13.39 -5.89
CA TYR A 37 18.60 14.51 -5.76
C TYR A 37 17.21 14.10 -6.21
N PHE A 38 17.11 13.30 -7.28
CA PHE A 38 15.85 12.69 -7.69
C PHE A 38 15.27 11.81 -6.59
N PHE A 39 16.12 11.05 -5.92
CA PHE A 39 15.70 10.19 -4.82
C PHE A 39 15.18 10.97 -3.61
N ILE A 40 15.82 12.10 -3.26
CA ILE A 40 15.32 13.01 -2.21
C ILE A 40 13.92 13.52 -2.58
N GLY A 41 13.70 13.92 -3.83
CA GLY A 41 12.38 14.31 -4.33
C GLY A 41 11.34 13.18 -4.18
N TYR A 42 11.73 11.95 -4.49
CA TYR A 42 10.90 10.78 -4.30
C TYR A 42 10.51 10.56 -2.82
N LEU A 43 11.47 10.67 -1.89
CA LEU A 43 11.21 10.54 -0.46
C LEU A 43 10.24 11.60 0.08
N ILE A 44 10.45 12.86 -0.32
CA ILE A 44 9.57 13.97 0.05
C ILE A 44 8.16 13.72 -0.50
N SER A 45 8.05 13.35 -1.78
CA SER A 45 6.77 13.04 -2.41
C SER A 45 6.07 11.87 -1.73
N MET A 46 6.79 10.80 -1.42
CA MET A 46 6.24 9.64 -0.70
C MET A 46 5.74 10.02 0.69
N ALA A 47 6.47 10.87 1.42
CA ALA A 47 6.05 11.33 2.74
C ALA A 47 4.77 12.18 2.66
N LEU A 48 4.72 13.15 1.76
CA LEU A 48 3.58 14.07 1.65
C LEU A 48 2.33 13.37 1.10
N PHE A 49 2.45 12.73 -0.06
CA PHE A 49 1.30 12.09 -0.71
C PHE A 49 0.87 10.80 0.01
N GLY A 50 1.83 10.06 0.56
CA GLY A 50 1.53 8.87 1.38
C GLY A 50 0.78 9.24 2.65
N LEU A 51 1.19 10.30 3.34
CA LEU A 51 0.48 10.82 4.52
C LEU A 51 -0.92 11.32 4.17
N TYR A 52 -1.03 12.11 3.09
CA TYR A 52 -2.33 12.58 2.60
C TYR A 52 -3.28 11.41 2.31
N GLN A 53 -2.81 10.41 1.59
CA GLN A 53 -3.60 9.24 1.22
C GLN A 53 -4.00 8.41 2.45
N ALA A 54 -3.10 8.25 3.42
CA ALA A 54 -3.39 7.55 4.67
C ALA A 54 -4.48 8.24 5.49
N ILE A 55 -4.39 9.57 5.64
CA ILE A 55 -5.39 10.39 6.33
C ILE A 55 -6.73 10.33 5.60
N PHE A 56 -6.71 10.48 4.27
CA PHE A 56 -7.93 10.42 3.46
C PHE A 56 -8.64 9.07 3.62
N MET A 57 -7.94 7.96 3.49
CA MET A 57 -8.53 6.63 3.62
C MET A 57 -9.05 6.36 5.04
N ALA A 58 -8.28 6.75 6.07
CA ALA A 58 -8.71 6.60 7.45
C ALA A 58 -10.01 7.37 7.74
N ASN A 59 -10.10 8.62 7.28
CA ASN A 59 -11.28 9.45 7.47
C ASN A 59 -12.48 8.98 6.64
N ALA A 60 -12.26 8.57 5.39
CA ALA A 60 -13.33 8.07 4.52
C ALA A 60 -13.98 6.81 5.11
N GLY A 61 -13.19 5.85 5.59
CA GLY A 61 -13.71 4.66 6.28
C GLY A 61 -14.29 4.98 7.66
N GLY A 62 -13.61 5.82 8.45
CA GLY A 62 -14.02 6.19 9.80
C GLY A 62 -15.32 6.99 9.85
N ALA A 63 -15.67 7.74 8.78
CA ALA A 63 -16.94 8.47 8.70
C ALA A 63 -18.15 7.52 8.78
N TRP A 64 -18.11 6.38 8.10
CA TRP A 64 -19.18 5.39 8.14
C TRP A 64 -19.27 4.65 9.47
N ASP A 65 -18.13 4.30 10.08
CA ASP A 65 -18.10 3.72 11.43
C ASP A 65 -18.72 4.68 12.47
N ASN A 66 -18.38 5.96 12.39
CA ASN A 66 -18.98 6.99 13.26
C ASN A 66 -20.47 7.16 12.99
N ALA A 67 -20.91 7.19 11.73
CA ALA A 67 -22.34 7.28 11.40
C ALA A 67 -23.13 6.10 11.99
N LYS A 68 -22.60 4.87 11.89
CA LYS A 68 -23.20 3.69 12.49
C LYS A 68 -23.31 3.82 14.02
N LYS A 69 -22.21 4.25 14.68
CA LYS A 69 -22.22 4.47 16.14
C LYS A 69 -23.26 5.49 16.59
N ILE A 70 -23.40 6.60 15.87
CA ILE A 70 -24.43 7.62 16.16
C ILE A 70 -25.84 7.00 16.09
N VAL A 71 -26.13 6.24 15.03
CA VAL A 71 -27.43 5.57 14.86
C VAL A 71 -27.68 4.55 15.97
N GLU A 72 -26.67 3.81 16.39
CA GLU A 72 -26.81 2.79 17.44
C GLU A 72 -26.90 3.36 18.85
N THR A 73 -26.09 4.39 19.16
CA THR A 73 -25.91 4.87 20.54
C THR A 73 -26.73 6.12 20.86
N GLU A 74 -26.73 7.10 19.97
CA GLU A 74 -27.41 8.38 20.19
C GLU A 74 -28.86 8.30 19.74
N LEU A 75 -29.11 7.87 18.50
CA LEU A 75 -30.47 7.79 17.96
C LEU A 75 -31.22 6.54 18.45
N LYS A 76 -30.50 5.53 18.97
CA LYS A 76 -31.06 4.24 19.46
C LYS A 76 -31.98 3.56 18.44
N GLN A 77 -31.62 3.66 17.14
CA GLN A 77 -32.40 3.12 16.03
C GLN A 77 -31.80 1.82 15.46
N LYS A 78 -31.25 0.99 16.34
CA LYS A 78 -30.71 -0.32 15.95
C LYS A 78 -31.81 -1.20 15.36
N GLY A 79 -31.54 -1.87 14.22
CA GLY A 79 -32.51 -2.72 13.52
C GLY A 79 -33.49 -1.98 12.62
N THR A 80 -33.27 -0.69 12.34
CA THR A 80 -34.07 0.09 11.39
C THR A 80 -33.40 0.12 10.01
N PRO A 81 -34.11 0.51 8.94
CA PRO A 81 -33.50 0.68 7.62
C PRO A 81 -32.33 1.70 7.61
N LEU A 82 -32.38 2.70 8.50
CA LEU A 82 -31.27 3.64 8.67
C LEU A 82 -30.01 2.93 9.23
N HIS A 83 -30.20 2.09 10.24
CA HIS A 83 -29.12 1.29 10.79
C HIS A 83 -28.52 0.35 9.73
N ASP A 84 -29.36 -0.34 8.96
CA ASP A 84 -28.89 -1.26 7.91
C ASP A 84 -28.05 -0.51 6.85
N ALA A 85 -28.48 0.68 6.46
CA ALA A 85 -27.72 1.54 5.53
C ALA A 85 -26.34 1.92 6.10
N THR A 86 -26.24 2.25 7.40
CA THR A 86 -24.95 2.58 8.03
C THR A 86 -24.07 1.36 8.22
N VAL A 87 -24.61 0.17 8.44
CA VAL A 87 -23.86 -1.12 8.49
C VAL A 87 -23.25 -1.43 7.13
N VAL A 88 -24.00 -1.24 6.04
CA VAL A 88 -23.48 -1.40 4.68
C VAL A 88 -22.35 -0.40 4.41
N GLY A 89 -22.54 0.87 4.79
CA GLY A 89 -21.51 1.91 4.65
C GLY A 89 -20.25 1.58 5.43
N ASP A 90 -20.35 1.15 6.68
CA ASP A 90 -19.23 0.72 7.52
C ASP A 90 -18.48 -0.47 6.90
N THR A 91 -19.20 -1.48 6.42
CA THR A 91 -18.62 -2.64 5.72
C THR A 91 -17.82 -2.25 4.47
N VAL A 92 -18.32 -1.26 3.71
CA VAL A 92 -17.60 -0.69 2.54
C VAL A 92 -16.40 0.15 2.99
N GLY A 93 -16.51 0.85 4.13
CA GLY A 93 -15.47 1.69 4.71
C GLY A 93 -14.30 0.93 5.33
N ASP A 94 -14.54 -0.29 5.85
CA ASP A 94 -13.54 -1.10 6.55
C ASP A 94 -12.26 -1.34 5.75
N PRO A 95 -12.26 -1.71 4.46
CA PRO A 95 -11.04 -1.85 3.67
C PRO A 95 -10.20 -0.57 3.59
N PHE A 96 -10.82 0.59 3.66
CA PHE A 96 -10.11 1.87 3.62
C PHE A 96 -9.46 2.21 4.96
N LYS A 97 -10.20 2.12 6.06
CA LYS A 97 -9.69 2.49 7.40
C LYS A 97 -8.75 1.44 7.98
N ASP A 98 -9.10 0.15 7.88
CA ASP A 98 -8.45 -0.92 8.63
C ASP A 98 -7.40 -1.69 7.82
N THR A 99 -7.39 -1.56 6.48
CA THR A 99 -6.44 -2.25 5.62
C THR A 99 -5.54 -1.27 4.88
N SER A 100 -6.09 -0.44 4.00
CA SER A 100 -5.29 0.43 3.12
C SER A 100 -4.57 1.53 3.90
N SER A 101 -5.26 2.21 4.82
CA SER A 101 -4.66 3.25 5.67
C SER A 101 -3.52 2.70 6.53
N VAL A 102 -3.73 1.53 7.13
CA VAL A 102 -2.72 0.89 7.98
C VAL A 102 -1.52 0.40 7.18
N ALA A 103 -1.73 -0.13 5.97
CA ALA A 103 -0.65 -0.62 5.11
C ALA A 103 0.29 0.48 4.60
N LEU A 104 -0.20 1.72 4.44
CA LEU A 104 0.61 2.85 3.99
C LEU A 104 1.71 3.23 5.00
N ASN A 105 1.46 3.12 6.30
CA ASN A 105 2.43 3.48 7.32
C ASN A 105 3.73 2.64 7.26
N PRO A 106 3.70 1.29 7.24
CA PRO A 106 4.88 0.47 7.01
C PRO A 106 5.58 0.76 5.68
N ILE A 107 4.83 1.03 4.60
CA ILE A 107 5.40 1.33 3.27
C ILE A 107 6.23 2.61 3.34
N ILE A 108 5.70 3.69 3.92
CA ILE A 108 6.41 4.97 4.06
C ILE A 108 7.67 4.77 4.91
N LYS A 109 7.55 4.10 6.06
CA LYS A 109 8.69 3.85 6.95
C LYS A 109 9.75 2.98 6.30
N PHE A 110 9.36 1.93 5.61
CA PHE A 110 10.30 1.07 4.89
C PHE A 110 11.03 1.85 3.80
N THR A 111 10.30 2.61 2.98
CA THR A 111 10.89 3.41 1.90
C THR A 111 11.87 4.43 2.43
N THR A 112 11.57 5.12 3.53
CA THR A 112 12.46 6.14 4.10
C THR A 112 13.71 5.53 4.73
N LEU A 113 13.57 4.49 5.55
CA LEU A 113 14.70 3.87 6.25
C LEU A 113 15.61 3.08 5.30
N PHE A 114 15.02 2.23 4.48
CA PHE A 114 15.76 1.44 3.49
C PHE A 114 16.32 2.31 2.37
N GLY A 115 15.58 3.34 1.98
CA GLY A 115 15.99 4.26 0.93
C GLY A 115 17.26 5.02 1.25
N LEU A 116 17.46 5.44 2.50
CA LEU A 116 18.71 6.10 2.91
C LEU A 116 19.92 5.19 2.72
N LEU A 117 19.81 3.91 3.10
CA LEU A 117 20.86 2.90 2.87
C LEU A 117 21.08 2.65 1.37
N ALA A 118 20.00 2.59 0.60
CA ALA A 118 20.05 2.35 -0.84
C ALA A 118 20.77 3.50 -1.59
N VAL A 119 20.53 4.76 -1.20
CA VAL A 119 21.22 5.91 -1.79
C VAL A 119 22.72 5.91 -1.47
N GLU A 120 23.09 5.66 -0.23
CA GLU A 120 24.50 5.58 0.15
C GLU A 120 25.25 4.53 -0.65
N LEU A 121 24.65 3.35 -0.80
CA LEU A 121 25.20 2.28 -1.62
C LEU A 121 25.28 2.66 -3.09
N ALA A 122 24.25 3.29 -3.65
CA ALA A 122 24.19 3.70 -5.05
C ALA A 122 25.24 4.78 -5.39
N VAL A 123 25.43 5.78 -4.51
CA VAL A 123 26.47 6.81 -4.65
C VAL A 123 27.85 6.16 -4.61
N SER A 124 28.13 5.30 -3.64
CA SER A 124 29.40 4.57 -3.54
C SER A 124 29.67 3.68 -4.78
N LEU A 125 28.64 3.08 -5.35
CA LEU A 125 28.74 2.27 -6.56
C LEU A 125 29.05 3.13 -7.79
N SER A 126 28.37 4.27 -7.93
CA SER A 126 28.56 5.21 -9.05
C SER A 126 29.96 5.79 -9.04
N GLU A 127 30.52 6.13 -7.88
CA GLU A 127 31.89 6.62 -7.74
C GLU A 127 32.94 5.57 -8.11
N LYS A 128 32.70 4.31 -7.77
CA LYS A 128 33.68 3.22 -7.99
C LYS A 128 33.60 2.60 -9.38
N GLN A 129 32.42 2.44 -9.95
CA GLN A 129 32.17 1.67 -11.18
C GLN A 129 31.66 2.52 -12.35
N GLY A 130 31.36 3.79 -12.10
CA GLY A 130 30.86 4.73 -13.11
C GLY A 130 29.33 4.69 -13.28
N ASN A 131 28.81 5.78 -13.87
CA ASN A 131 27.36 5.99 -14.02
C ASN A 131 26.65 4.96 -14.89
N ALA A 132 27.34 4.29 -15.81
CA ALA A 132 26.74 3.30 -16.69
C ALA A 132 26.23 2.07 -15.93
N VAL A 133 26.97 1.60 -14.90
CA VAL A 133 26.56 0.47 -14.07
C VAL A 133 25.36 0.84 -13.20
N SER A 134 25.38 2.04 -12.60
CA SER A 134 24.26 2.54 -11.79
C SER A 134 22.99 2.66 -12.62
N THR A 135 23.07 3.24 -13.82
CA THR A 135 21.93 3.35 -14.74
C THR A 135 21.42 1.97 -15.20
N GLY A 136 22.31 1.04 -15.49
CA GLY A 136 21.94 -0.33 -15.85
C GLY A 136 21.18 -1.03 -14.74
N LEU A 137 21.63 -0.90 -13.48
CA LEU A 137 20.93 -1.42 -12.31
C LEU A 137 19.58 -0.75 -12.08
N ALA A 138 19.50 0.57 -12.27
CA ALA A 138 18.22 1.30 -12.15
C ALA A 138 17.17 0.77 -13.12
N VAL A 139 17.54 0.56 -14.39
CA VAL A 139 16.63 -0.01 -15.40
C VAL A 139 16.23 -1.45 -15.06
N LEU A 140 17.18 -2.28 -14.64
CA LEU A 140 16.91 -3.67 -14.23
C LEU A 140 15.89 -3.72 -13.08
N PHE A 141 16.13 -2.95 -12.02
CA PHE A 141 15.22 -2.91 -10.86
C PHE A 141 13.85 -2.35 -11.22
N LEU A 142 13.77 -1.37 -12.14
CA LEU A 142 12.50 -0.86 -12.63
C LEU A 142 11.70 -1.94 -13.36
N ILE A 143 12.35 -2.71 -14.23
CA ILE A 143 11.69 -3.80 -14.96
C ILE A 143 11.16 -4.86 -13.98
N ILE A 144 11.95 -5.24 -12.97
CA ILE A 144 11.51 -6.18 -11.94
C ILE A 144 10.31 -5.63 -11.17
N SER A 145 10.36 -4.35 -10.78
CA SER A 145 9.23 -3.69 -10.10
C SER A 145 7.96 -3.73 -10.95
N LEU A 146 8.05 -3.35 -12.22
CA LEU A 146 6.91 -3.37 -13.15
C LEU A 146 6.34 -4.79 -13.33
N PHE A 147 7.18 -5.82 -13.34
CA PHE A 147 6.72 -7.20 -13.36
C PHE A 147 5.85 -7.53 -12.12
N PHE A 148 6.27 -7.13 -10.93
CA PHE A 148 5.49 -7.36 -9.72
C PHE A 148 4.23 -6.50 -9.66
N VAL A 149 4.26 -5.28 -10.18
CA VAL A 149 3.05 -4.44 -10.35
C VAL A 149 2.03 -5.15 -11.24
N HIS A 150 2.46 -5.62 -12.41
CA HIS A 150 1.59 -6.37 -13.33
C HIS A 150 1.02 -7.62 -12.67
N ARG A 151 1.87 -8.41 -12.00
CA ARG A 151 1.45 -9.59 -11.28
C ARG A 151 0.44 -9.28 -10.16
N SER A 152 0.63 -8.19 -9.42
CA SER A 152 -0.28 -7.77 -8.36
C SER A 152 -1.64 -7.38 -8.93
N PHE A 153 -1.66 -6.62 -10.03
CA PHE A 153 -2.90 -6.09 -10.61
C PHE A 153 -3.73 -7.15 -11.32
N TYR A 154 -3.09 -8.05 -12.05
CA TYR A 154 -3.78 -9.06 -12.87
C TYR A 154 -3.81 -10.45 -12.24
N GLY A 155 -2.77 -10.84 -11.52
CA GLY A 155 -2.64 -12.18 -10.94
C GLY A 155 -3.42 -12.38 -9.63
N MET A 156 -3.86 -11.29 -8.97
CA MET A 156 -4.59 -11.35 -7.70
C MET A 156 -6.07 -10.99 -7.81
N ARG A 157 -6.62 -10.91 -9.02
CA ARG A 157 -8.06 -10.69 -9.18
C ARG A 157 -8.84 -11.92 -8.73
N ILE A 158 -9.78 -11.69 -7.82
CA ILE A 158 -10.81 -12.68 -7.48
C ILE A 158 -11.80 -12.69 -8.64
N VAL A 159 -11.76 -13.72 -9.47
CA VAL A 159 -12.77 -13.93 -10.49
C VAL A 159 -14.00 -14.45 -9.77
N ALA A 160 -15.08 -13.67 -9.73
CA ALA A 160 -16.37 -14.14 -9.24
C ALA A 160 -16.81 -15.29 -10.18
N THR A 161 -16.67 -16.52 -9.72
CA THR A 161 -17.26 -17.67 -10.39
C THR A 161 -18.76 -17.46 -10.29
N LYS A 162 -19.45 -17.33 -11.44
CA LYS A 162 -20.90 -17.33 -11.48
C LYS A 162 -21.38 -18.56 -10.76
N ILE A 163 -22.04 -18.36 -9.62
CA ILE A 163 -22.83 -19.38 -8.91
C ILE A 163 -24.09 -19.61 -9.70
#